data_2db230e7026c09f640ad378121ff568c
#
_entry.id   2db230e7026c09f640ad378121ff568c
#
_cell.length_a   1.000
_cell.length_b   1.000
_cell.length_c   1.000
_cell.angle_alpha   90.00
_cell.angle_beta   90.00
_cell.angle_gamma   90.00
#
_symmetry.space_group_name_H-M   'P 1'
#
loop_
_entity.id
_entity.type
_entity.pdbx_description
1 polymer ?
#
loop_
_entity_poly.entity_id
_entity_poly.type
_entity_poly.pdbx_seq_one_letter_code
_entity_poly.pdbx_strand_id
1 'polypeptide(L)'
;FLLISCNVLFCQTRLPINDSVQNFLFSQSVKKSPIIITTNGIFEFKSKWEYTPFADNSFKKEINQIDPLNHANFFTIVNSNKLYIVSNGAGPVFIYRNNTFERIDNSSLHKNQFGGARFIYNNKIHIYGGYGFWSFKSFITFFDENISQWDLLYNDSKYTPDGRWKPIYN
;
A
#
# COMPACT_ATOMS: atom_id res chain seq x y z
N PHE A 1 42.13 -4.35 6.08
CA PHE A 1 40.85 -3.65 5.94
C PHE A 1 40.17 -4.14 4.68
N LEU A 2 39.28 -5.10 4.83
CA LEU A 2 38.45 -5.61 3.74
C LEU A 2 37.11 -4.87 3.80
N LEU A 3 36.94 -3.83 3.04
CA LEU A 3 35.66 -3.22 2.77
C LEU A 3 34.91 -4.16 1.81
N ILE A 4 34.06 -5.02 2.36
CA ILE A 4 33.09 -5.78 1.57
C ILE A 4 32.01 -4.80 1.14
N SER A 5 32.17 -4.22 -0.06
CA SER A 5 31.11 -3.46 -0.70
C SER A 5 30.04 -4.43 -1.24
N CYS A 6 29.16 -4.89 -0.37
CA CYS A 6 28.03 -5.75 -0.74
C CYS A 6 26.91 -4.96 -1.46
N ASN A 7 27.12 -3.68 -1.73
CA ASN A 7 26.11 -2.77 -2.29
C ASN A 7 26.18 -2.60 -3.81
N VAL A 8 27.13 -3.19 -4.50
CA VAL A 8 27.38 -2.87 -5.91
C VAL A 8 26.61 -3.79 -6.87
N LEU A 9 26.25 -4.99 -6.44
CA LEU A 9 25.61 -5.96 -7.34
C LEU A 9 24.11 -5.72 -7.59
N PHE A 10 23.41 -5.06 -6.67
CA PHE A 10 21.97 -4.75 -6.86
C PHE A 10 21.71 -3.50 -7.69
N CYS A 11 22.70 -2.64 -7.83
CA CYS A 11 22.54 -1.37 -8.56
C CYS A 11 22.74 -1.50 -10.09
N GLN A 12 23.14 -2.66 -10.59
CA GLN A 12 23.48 -2.83 -12.01
C GLN A 12 22.48 -3.60 -12.87
N THR A 13 21.48 -4.25 -12.28
CA THR A 13 20.37 -4.78 -13.06
C THR A 13 19.41 -3.64 -13.40
N ARG A 14 19.69 -2.96 -14.53
CA ARG A 14 18.77 -1.97 -15.08
C ARG A 14 17.43 -2.66 -15.31
N LEU A 15 16.38 -2.10 -14.71
CA LEU A 15 15.02 -2.39 -15.15
C LEU A 15 14.98 -2.23 -16.68
N PRO A 16 14.33 -3.12 -17.43
CA PRO A 16 14.06 -2.91 -18.83
C PRO A 16 13.04 -1.77 -18.97
N ILE A 17 13.57 -0.54 -18.81
CA ILE A 17 12.79 0.69 -18.84
C ILE A 17 12.64 1.11 -20.30
N ASN A 18 11.54 0.75 -20.91
CA ASN A 18 10.97 1.50 -22.00
C ASN A 18 9.82 2.35 -21.43
N ASP A 19 9.16 3.13 -22.25
CA ASP A 19 8.16 4.17 -21.91
C ASP A 19 7.04 3.77 -20.93
N SER A 20 6.93 2.49 -20.58
CA SER A 20 5.98 1.97 -19.58
C SER A 20 6.28 2.35 -18.14
N VAL A 21 7.50 2.82 -17.83
CA VAL A 21 7.91 3.23 -16.47
C VAL A 21 7.38 4.61 -16.09
N GLN A 22 6.84 5.37 -17.01
CA GLN A 22 6.13 6.61 -16.71
C GLN A 22 4.93 6.41 -15.77
N ASN A 23 4.52 5.16 -15.56
CA ASN A 23 3.39 4.76 -14.74
C ASN A 23 3.80 3.97 -13.48
N PHE A 24 5.02 4.20 -12.96
CA PHE A 24 5.46 3.63 -11.68
C PHE A 24 4.55 4.12 -10.55
N LEU A 25 4.06 3.18 -9.76
CA LEU A 25 3.24 3.47 -8.59
C LEU A 25 3.97 3.15 -7.29
N PHE A 26 4.40 1.90 -7.12
CA PHE A 26 4.92 1.41 -5.86
C PHE A 26 6.06 0.42 -6.05
N SER A 27 6.93 0.35 -5.03
CA SER A 27 7.87 -0.75 -4.83
C SER A 27 7.56 -1.47 -3.52
N GLN A 28 7.64 -2.78 -3.53
CA GLN A 28 7.37 -3.61 -2.36
C GLN A 28 8.22 -4.89 -2.43
N SER A 29 8.41 -5.55 -1.29
CA SER A 29 8.99 -6.89 -1.25
C SER A 29 7.91 -7.90 -0.86
N VAL A 30 7.71 -8.91 -1.71
CA VAL A 30 6.77 -10.00 -1.47
C VAL A 30 7.55 -11.30 -1.42
N LYS A 31 7.44 -12.06 -0.32
CA LYS A 31 8.20 -13.30 -0.13
C LYS A 31 9.71 -13.15 -0.40
N LYS A 32 10.29 -12.02 0.01
CA LYS A 32 11.70 -11.64 -0.23
C LYS A 32 12.05 -11.29 -1.69
N SER A 33 11.09 -11.28 -2.61
CA SER A 33 11.31 -10.83 -3.98
C SER A 33 10.91 -9.36 -4.12
N PRO A 34 11.80 -8.48 -4.59
CA PRO A 34 11.43 -7.11 -4.92
C PRO A 34 10.42 -7.10 -6.07
N ILE A 35 9.38 -6.28 -5.92
CA ILE A 35 8.41 -6.02 -6.98
C ILE A 35 8.28 -4.53 -7.24
N ILE A 36 7.94 -4.17 -8.46
CA ILE A 36 7.58 -2.81 -8.86
C ILE A 36 6.20 -2.87 -9.50
N ILE A 37 5.28 -2.08 -8.98
CA ILE A 37 3.90 -2.02 -9.42
C ILE A 37 3.74 -0.78 -10.30
N THR A 38 3.14 -0.98 -11.46
CA THR A 38 2.75 0.09 -12.39
C THR A 38 1.24 0.09 -12.58
N THR A 39 0.70 1.03 -13.33
CA THR A 39 -0.73 1.01 -13.67
C THR A 39 -1.11 -0.10 -14.64
N ASN A 40 -0.14 -0.74 -15.30
CA ASN A 40 -0.38 -1.70 -16.38
C ASN A 40 0.09 -3.14 -16.05
N GLY A 41 0.83 -3.33 -14.94
CA GLY A 41 1.38 -4.64 -14.58
C GLY A 41 2.41 -4.57 -13.45
N ILE A 42 3.01 -5.70 -13.15
CA ILE A 42 4.02 -5.86 -12.11
C ILE A 42 5.34 -6.34 -12.71
N PHE A 43 6.44 -5.73 -12.29
CA PHE A 43 7.78 -6.28 -12.44
C PHE A 43 8.15 -7.02 -11.17
N GLU A 44 8.59 -8.25 -11.27
CA GLU A 44 9.12 -9.07 -10.18
C GLU A 44 10.59 -9.41 -10.46
N PHE A 45 11.43 -9.25 -9.45
CA PHE A 45 12.83 -9.67 -9.56
C PHE A 45 12.98 -11.11 -9.03
N LYS A 46 13.40 -12.02 -9.92
CA LYS A 46 13.80 -13.39 -9.56
C LYS A 46 15.32 -13.53 -9.73
N SER A 47 15.80 -14.07 -10.84
CA SER A 47 17.20 -13.95 -11.28
C SER A 47 17.42 -12.75 -12.21
N LYS A 48 16.36 -12.29 -12.80
CA LYS A 48 16.22 -11.08 -13.64
C LYS A 48 14.83 -10.48 -13.38
N TRP A 49 14.61 -9.26 -13.87
CA TRP A 49 13.29 -8.66 -13.85
C TRP A 49 12.36 -9.32 -14.87
N GLU A 50 11.21 -9.77 -14.41
CA GLU A 50 10.15 -10.34 -15.23
C GLU A 50 8.93 -9.43 -15.14
N TYR A 51 8.32 -9.10 -16.26
CA TYR A 51 7.12 -8.28 -16.34
C TYR A 51 5.89 -9.15 -16.56
N THR A 52 4.88 -8.95 -15.74
CA THR A 52 3.56 -9.56 -15.88
C THR A 52 2.54 -8.45 -16.09
N PRO A 53 1.95 -8.33 -17.29
CA PRO A 53 0.90 -7.35 -17.54
C PRO A 53 -0.35 -7.70 -16.74
N PHE A 54 -1.15 -6.70 -16.38
CA PHE A 54 -2.47 -6.94 -15.82
C PHE A 54 -3.41 -7.56 -16.87
N ALA A 55 -4.36 -8.36 -16.37
CA ALA A 55 -5.33 -9.04 -17.24
C ALA A 55 -6.19 -8.06 -18.05
N ASP A 56 -6.44 -6.87 -17.47
CA ASP A 56 -7.21 -5.81 -18.09
C ASP A 56 -6.81 -4.41 -17.57
N ASN A 57 -7.55 -3.38 -17.99
CA ASN A 57 -7.33 -2.00 -17.60
C ASN A 57 -8.22 -1.51 -16.44
N SER A 58 -8.91 -2.39 -15.74
CA SER A 58 -9.86 -2.04 -14.68
C SER A 58 -9.17 -1.28 -13.55
N PHE A 59 -8.06 -1.82 -13.04
CA PHE A 59 -7.26 -1.18 -12.00
C PHE A 59 -6.80 0.23 -12.40
N LYS A 60 -6.25 0.37 -13.62
CA LYS A 60 -5.78 1.67 -14.13
C LYS A 60 -6.92 2.70 -14.18
N LYS A 61 -8.09 2.29 -14.66
CA LYS A 61 -9.26 3.16 -14.73
C LYS A 61 -9.69 3.60 -13.33
N GLU A 62 -9.78 2.65 -12.42
CA GLU A 62 -10.30 2.91 -11.07
C GLU A 62 -9.33 3.75 -10.23
N ILE A 63 -8.04 3.46 -10.22
CA ILE A 63 -7.07 4.25 -9.45
C ILE A 63 -6.97 5.68 -9.99
N ASN A 64 -7.09 5.89 -11.29
CA ASN A 64 -7.10 7.21 -11.90
C ASN A 64 -8.39 8.01 -11.60
N GLN A 65 -9.53 7.33 -11.40
CA GLN A 65 -10.77 7.99 -10.96
C GLN A 65 -10.67 8.45 -9.50
N ILE A 66 -10.02 7.64 -8.64
CA ILE A 66 -9.88 7.96 -7.22
C ILE A 66 -8.86 9.07 -7.00
N ASP A 67 -7.73 9.02 -7.69
CA ASP A 67 -6.65 10.00 -7.58
C ASP A 67 -5.93 10.20 -8.92
N PRO A 68 -6.45 11.06 -9.78
CA PRO A 68 -5.92 11.25 -11.14
C PRO A 68 -4.56 11.94 -11.20
N LEU A 69 -4.15 12.63 -10.12
CA LEU A 69 -3.00 13.51 -10.15
C LEU A 69 -1.81 12.99 -9.31
N ASN A 70 -2.07 12.17 -8.33
CA ASN A 70 -1.02 11.81 -7.38
C ASN A 70 -1.29 10.50 -6.64
N HIS A 71 -0.73 9.42 -7.15
CA HIS A 71 -0.81 8.10 -6.51
C HIS A 71 -0.06 8.03 -5.14
N ALA A 72 0.57 9.12 -4.66
CA ALA A 72 1.14 9.20 -3.33
C ALA A 72 0.09 9.08 -2.21
N ASN A 73 -1.19 9.19 -2.54
CA ASN A 73 -2.29 8.95 -1.60
C ASN A 73 -2.58 7.46 -1.36
N PHE A 74 -1.77 6.56 -1.87
CA PHE A 74 -1.87 5.12 -1.63
C PHE A 74 -0.59 4.58 -1.01
N PHE A 75 -0.70 3.40 -0.40
CA PHE A 75 0.44 2.62 0.07
C PHE A 75 0.22 1.14 -0.24
N THR A 76 1.31 0.39 -0.25
CA THR A 76 1.27 -1.06 -0.36
C THR A 76 1.48 -1.72 0.99
N ILE A 77 0.82 -2.85 1.22
CA ILE A 77 1.04 -3.68 2.39
C ILE A 77 0.87 -5.16 2.03
N VAL A 78 1.69 -6.02 2.64
CA VAL A 78 1.59 -7.47 2.45
C VAL A 78 1.05 -8.08 3.72
N ASN A 79 -0.02 -8.87 3.59
CA ASN A 79 -0.63 -9.61 4.68
C ASN A 79 -0.90 -11.04 4.24
N SER A 80 -0.39 -12.03 4.97
CA SER A 80 -0.58 -13.46 4.68
C SER A 80 -0.34 -13.84 3.21
N ASN A 81 0.75 -13.33 2.63
CA ASN A 81 1.11 -13.48 1.21
C ASN A 81 0.16 -12.83 0.19
N LYS A 82 -0.83 -12.08 0.64
CA LYS A 82 -1.65 -11.24 -0.22
C LYS A 82 -1.04 -9.85 -0.29
N LEU A 83 -1.02 -9.26 -1.48
CA LEU A 83 -0.53 -7.91 -1.73
C LEU A 83 -1.73 -6.97 -1.86
N TYR A 84 -1.69 -5.88 -1.12
CA TYR A 84 -2.74 -4.86 -1.13
C TYR A 84 -2.18 -3.49 -1.53
N ILE A 85 -3.02 -2.71 -2.16
CA ILE A 85 -2.88 -1.26 -2.33
C ILE A 85 -4.01 -0.60 -1.54
N VAL A 86 -3.69 0.32 -0.67
CA VAL A 86 -4.64 0.91 0.27
C VAL A 86 -4.55 2.42 0.21
N SER A 87 -5.69 3.09 0.22
CA SER A 87 -5.74 4.55 0.30
C SER A 87 -5.18 5.04 1.63
N ASN A 88 -4.34 6.07 1.55
CA ASN A 88 -3.77 6.73 2.71
C ASN A 88 -4.85 7.54 3.43
N GLY A 89 -5.25 7.07 4.60
CA GLY A 89 -6.29 7.73 5.39
C GLY A 89 -7.57 6.90 5.59
N ALA A 90 -7.51 5.60 5.33
CA ALA A 90 -8.63 4.69 5.24
C ALA A 90 -9.57 5.05 4.05
N GLY A 91 -9.96 4.10 3.28
CA GLY A 91 -10.74 4.30 2.06
C GLY A 91 -10.53 3.14 1.11
N PRO A 92 -10.43 3.34 -0.19
CA PRO A 92 -10.27 2.28 -1.17
C PRO A 92 -9.16 1.30 -0.85
N VAL A 93 -9.49 0.00 -0.93
CA VAL A 93 -8.59 -1.12 -0.73
C VAL A 93 -8.64 -2.02 -1.95
N PHE A 94 -7.48 -2.27 -2.54
CA PHE A 94 -7.31 -3.18 -3.66
C PHE A 94 -6.49 -4.38 -3.22
N ILE A 95 -6.83 -5.56 -3.73
CA ILE A 95 -6.06 -6.80 -3.55
C ILE A 95 -5.55 -7.29 -4.90
N TYR A 96 -4.30 -7.77 -4.95
CA TYR A 96 -3.75 -8.42 -6.13
C TYR A 96 -4.22 -9.87 -6.20
N ARG A 97 -4.99 -10.19 -7.22
CA ARG A 97 -5.43 -11.54 -7.57
C ARG A 97 -5.79 -11.61 -9.05
N ASN A 98 -5.80 -12.80 -9.64
CA ASN A 98 -6.17 -13.01 -11.06
C ASN A 98 -5.39 -12.10 -12.03
N ASN A 99 -4.12 -11.81 -11.72
CA ASN A 99 -3.27 -10.94 -12.52
C ASN A 99 -3.77 -9.50 -12.66
N THR A 100 -4.48 -8.98 -11.67
CA THR A 100 -4.89 -7.56 -11.61
C THR A 100 -5.07 -7.12 -10.16
N PHE A 101 -5.24 -5.83 -9.93
CA PHE A 101 -5.71 -5.32 -8.64
C PHE A 101 -7.22 -5.11 -8.71
N GLU A 102 -7.93 -5.80 -7.85
CA GLU A 102 -9.38 -5.69 -7.71
C GLU A 102 -9.71 -4.92 -6.44
N ARG A 103 -10.63 -3.97 -6.54
CA ARG A 103 -11.14 -3.25 -5.37
C ARG A 103 -12.05 -4.16 -4.56
N ILE A 104 -11.84 -4.20 -3.25
CA ILE A 104 -12.55 -5.09 -2.32
C ILE A 104 -13.30 -4.37 -1.20
N ASP A 105 -13.28 -3.05 -1.19
CA ASP A 105 -14.00 -2.23 -0.22
C ASP A 105 -15.21 -1.52 -0.84
N ASN A 106 -16.13 -1.13 0.03
CA ASN A 106 -17.30 -0.32 -0.30
C ASN A 106 -17.14 1.14 0.17
N SER A 107 -15.93 1.55 0.51
CA SER A 107 -15.67 2.83 1.14
C SER A 107 -15.56 3.96 0.12
N SER A 108 -16.02 5.14 0.52
CA SER A 108 -15.62 6.38 -0.15
C SER A 108 -14.22 6.78 0.26
N LEU A 109 -13.59 7.69 -0.48
CA LEU A 109 -12.29 8.26 -0.10
C LEU A 109 -12.47 9.18 1.11
N HIS A 110 -12.11 8.70 2.30
CA HIS A 110 -12.39 9.44 3.54
C HIS A 110 -11.34 10.48 3.89
N LYS A 111 -10.06 10.27 3.60
CA LYS A 111 -8.94 11.15 3.99
C LYS A 111 -8.94 11.51 5.49
N ASN A 112 -9.42 10.61 6.33
CA ASN A 112 -9.63 10.89 7.75
C ASN A 112 -8.44 10.52 8.65
N GLN A 113 -7.52 9.67 8.16
CA GLN A 113 -6.32 9.24 8.86
C GLN A 113 -5.08 9.39 7.96
N PHE A 114 -5.00 10.49 7.22
CA PHE A 114 -3.88 10.74 6.32
C PHE A 114 -2.56 10.77 7.09
N GLY A 115 -1.57 9.99 6.62
CA GLY A 115 -0.28 9.87 7.29
C GLY A 115 -0.29 9.06 8.58
N GLY A 116 -1.34 8.30 8.87
CA GLY A 116 -1.41 7.37 9.99
C GLY A 116 -0.39 6.22 9.87
N ALA A 117 -0.01 5.64 10.99
CA ALA A 117 0.82 4.44 11.03
C ALA A 117 0.03 3.23 10.54
N ARG A 118 0.68 2.38 9.77
CA ARG A 118 0.07 1.23 9.08
C ARG A 118 0.73 -0.03 9.56
N PHE A 119 -0.08 -1.02 9.95
CA PHE A 119 0.44 -2.28 10.46
C PHE A 119 -0.55 -3.42 10.27
N ILE A 120 -0.05 -4.64 10.38
CA ILE A 120 -0.87 -5.85 10.40
C ILE A 120 -0.98 -6.33 11.85
N TYR A 121 -2.21 -6.55 12.28
CA TYR A 121 -2.50 -7.17 13.57
C TYR A 121 -3.70 -8.10 13.42
N ASN A 122 -3.64 -9.30 14.01
CA ASN A 122 -4.65 -10.34 13.88
C ASN A 122 -5.12 -10.56 12.43
N ASN A 123 -4.15 -10.58 11.50
CA ASN A 123 -4.39 -10.76 10.07
C ASN A 123 -5.30 -9.70 9.41
N LYS A 124 -5.40 -8.52 9.99
CA LYS A 124 -6.14 -7.38 9.44
C LYS A 124 -5.21 -6.18 9.25
N ILE A 125 -5.51 -5.36 8.23
CA ILE A 125 -4.81 -4.10 7.99
C ILE A 125 -5.35 -3.06 8.95
N HIS A 126 -4.46 -2.41 9.70
CA HIS A 126 -4.79 -1.36 10.66
C HIS A 126 -4.14 -0.04 10.28
N ILE A 127 -4.80 1.05 10.63
CA ILE A 127 -4.25 2.41 10.59
C ILE A 127 -4.45 3.06 11.95
N TYR A 128 -3.36 3.57 12.54
CA TYR A 128 -3.40 4.32 13.80
C TYR A 128 -3.07 5.79 13.56
N GLY A 129 -3.83 6.66 14.18
CA GLY A 129 -3.58 8.10 14.17
C GLY A 129 -3.82 8.73 12.81
N GLY A 130 -2.92 9.64 12.44
CA GLY A 130 -3.04 10.43 11.22
C GLY A 130 -3.80 11.73 11.42
N TYR A 131 -4.02 12.44 10.31
CA TYR A 131 -4.69 13.74 10.27
C TYR A 131 -5.90 13.69 9.34
N GLY A 132 -6.98 14.32 9.72
CA GLY A 132 -8.18 14.47 8.89
C GLY A 132 -9.24 15.29 9.59
N PHE A 133 -10.12 15.93 8.83
CA PHE A 133 -11.14 16.84 9.37
C PHE A 133 -10.58 17.81 10.40
N TRP A 134 -9.46 18.48 10.03
CA TRP A 134 -8.80 19.53 10.81
C TRP A 134 -8.26 19.12 12.18
N SER A 135 -8.09 17.79 12.43
CA SER A 135 -7.57 17.29 13.70
C SER A 135 -6.67 16.06 13.55
N PHE A 136 -5.73 15.91 14.48
CA PHE A 136 -5.01 14.66 14.65
C PHE A 136 -5.91 13.60 15.27
N LYS A 137 -5.76 12.38 14.80
CA LYS A 137 -6.55 11.24 15.27
C LYS A 137 -5.79 10.41 16.27
N SER A 138 -6.52 9.89 17.26
CA SER A 138 -5.98 9.01 18.31
C SER A 138 -6.58 7.61 18.29
N PHE A 139 -7.39 7.30 17.28
CA PHE A 139 -8.04 5.99 17.16
C PHE A 139 -7.34 5.09 16.15
N ILE A 140 -7.68 3.81 16.22
CA ILE A 140 -7.26 2.77 15.29
C ILE A 140 -8.47 2.34 14.47
N THR A 141 -8.32 2.29 13.16
CA THR A 141 -9.25 1.61 12.27
C THR A 141 -8.64 0.34 11.73
N PHE A 142 -9.47 -0.61 11.35
CA PHE A 142 -9.04 -1.81 10.65
C PHE A 142 -9.95 -2.10 9.47
N PHE A 143 -9.39 -2.73 8.45
CA PHE A 143 -10.17 -3.18 7.31
C PHE A 143 -10.69 -4.61 7.55
N ASP A 144 -12.00 -4.78 7.52
CA ASP A 144 -12.65 -6.09 7.60
C ASP A 144 -13.06 -6.58 6.21
N GLU A 145 -12.31 -7.58 5.71
CA GLU A 145 -12.58 -8.17 4.39
C GLU A 145 -13.95 -8.88 4.32
N ASN A 146 -14.51 -9.33 5.46
CA ASN A 146 -15.78 -10.05 5.46
C ASN A 146 -16.97 -9.14 5.12
N ILE A 147 -16.88 -7.89 5.55
CA ILE A 147 -17.93 -6.89 5.29
C ILE A 147 -17.49 -5.83 4.29
N SER A 148 -16.24 -5.94 3.79
CA SER A 148 -15.65 -5.01 2.82
C SER A 148 -15.65 -3.55 3.28
N GLN A 149 -15.41 -3.32 4.57
CA GLN A 149 -15.47 -1.98 5.16
C GLN A 149 -14.37 -1.75 6.19
N TRP A 150 -14.04 -0.47 6.39
CA TRP A 150 -13.26 -0.03 7.52
C TRP A 150 -14.16 0.07 8.76
N ASP A 151 -13.64 -0.46 9.87
CA ASP A 151 -14.30 -0.39 11.16
C ASP A 151 -13.36 0.21 12.22
N LEU A 152 -13.91 0.72 13.28
CA LEU A 152 -13.18 1.32 14.39
C LEU A 152 -12.84 0.22 15.41
N LEU A 153 -11.54 0.06 15.66
CA LEU A 153 -11.15 -0.75 16.81
C LEU A 153 -11.54 0.00 18.08
N TYR A 154 -12.48 -0.56 18.84
CA TYR A 154 -12.85 0.01 20.14
C TYR A 154 -11.61 0.07 21.03
N ASN A 155 -11.29 1.28 21.47
CA ASN A 155 -10.22 1.51 22.41
C ASN A 155 -10.76 2.27 23.60
N ASP A 156 -10.49 1.77 24.81
CA ASP A 156 -10.80 2.49 26.02
C ASP A 156 -10.01 3.80 26.02
N SER A 157 -10.72 4.92 26.01
CA SER A 157 -10.14 6.27 25.90
C SER A 157 -9.03 6.56 26.94
N LYS A 158 -9.00 5.82 28.02
CA LYS A 158 -7.98 5.92 29.07
C LYS A 158 -6.57 5.51 28.59
N TYR A 159 -6.48 4.66 27.57
CA TYR A 159 -5.21 4.10 27.07
C TYR A 159 -4.87 4.51 25.64
N THR A 160 -5.68 5.37 25.02
CA THR A 160 -5.41 5.85 23.66
C THR A 160 -4.36 6.95 23.73
N PRO A 161 -3.22 6.80 23.05
CA PRO A 161 -2.25 7.89 22.94
C PRO A 161 -2.88 9.09 22.24
N ASP A 162 -2.33 10.28 22.52
CA ASP A 162 -2.75 11.49 21.82
C ASP A 162 -2.66 11.33 20.29
N GLY A 163 -3.58 11.98 19.60
CA GLY A 163 -3.60 11.96 18.14
C GLY A 163 -2.30 12.50 17.56
N ARG A 164 -1.72 11.80 16.58
CA ARG A 164 -0.43 12.13 15.96
C ARG A 164 -0.47 11.97 14.45
N TRP A 165 0.29 12.81 13.79
CA TRP A 165 0.61 12.64 12.39
C TRP A 165 1.92 11.86 12.25
N LYS A 166 1.95 10.89 11.34
CA LYS A 166 3.10 9.98 11.14
C LYS A 166 3.62 9.38 12.45
N PRO A 167 2.76 8.70 13.24
CA PRO A 167 3.22 8.07 14.46
C PRO A 167 4.30 7.03 14.13
N ILE A 168 5.36 7.03 14.94
CA ILE A 168 6.42 6.03 14.87
C ILE A 168 6.02 4.91 15.82
N TYR A 169 6.11 3.68 15.36
CA TYR A 169 5.95 2.47 16.19
C TYR A 169 7.24 1.65 16.09
N ASN A 170 7.65 1.12 17.21
CA ASN A 170 8.79 0.21 17.33
C ASN A 170 8.31 -1.24 17.30
#